data_ebaf21067befc1cfec2463233f093a7c
#
_entry.id   ebaf21067befc1cfec2463233f093a7c
#
_cell.length_a   1.000
_cell.length_b   1.000
_cell.length_c   1.000
_cell.angle_alpha   90.00
_cell.angle_beta   90.00
_cell.angle_gamma   90.00
#
_symmetry.space_group_name_H-M   'P 1'
#
loop_
_entity.id
_entity.type
_entity.pdbx_description
1 polymer ?
#
loop_
_entity_poly.entity_id
_entity_poly.type
_entity_poly.pdbx_seq_one_letter_code
_entity_poly.pdbx_strand_id
1 'polypeptide(L)'
;MCRYAQFVGLAEIDDVSKGYVSDDDTVVIRCDVTVHKDFSPYHYDSRKETGFIGLKNQGATCYMNSLLQTLFHIPYFRKAVYHMPTTESDSPHSSIPLALQALFYKVQFAENAVATKDLTRSFGWDAYDSFMQHDVQEVGNYL
;
A
#
# COMPACT_ATOMS: atom_id res chain seq x y z
N MET A 1 -5.54 -16.55 -5.57
CA MET A 1 -5.25 -15.80 -4.32
C MET A 1 -6.55 -15.57 -3.58
N CYS A 2 -6.70 -16.12 -2.37
CA CYS A 2 -7.89 -15.91 -1.57
C CYS A 2 -7.89 -14.47 -1.03
N ARG A 3 -8.95 -13.73 -1.30
CA ARG A 3 -9.14 -12.38 -0.80
C ARG A 3 -10.05 -12.48 0.43
N TYR A 4 -9.52 -12.14 1.59
CA TYR A 4 -10.31 -12.00 2.80
C TYR A 4 -10.62 -10.53 3.00
N ALA A 5 -11.89 -10.16 2.94
CA ALA A 5 -12.33 -8.80 3.27
C ALA A 5 -12.19 -8.51 4.77
N GLN A 6 -12.21 -9.57 5.57
CA GLN A 6 -12.01 -9.54 7.01
C GLN A 6 -11.26 -10.83 7.38
N PHE A 7 -10.09 -10.70 7.98
CA PHE A 7 -9.28 -11.86 8.35
C PHE A 7 -9.85 -12.52 9.61
N VAL A 8 -10.03 -11.74 10.66
CA VAL A 8 -10.67 -12.14 11.92
C VAL A 8 -11.21 -10.91 12.62
N GLY A 9 -12.33 -11.00 13.30
CA GLY A 9 -12.89 -9.90 14.11
C GLY A 9 -12.16 -9.74 15.44
N LEU A 10 -12.02 -8.51 15.95
CA LEU A 10 -11.41 -8.27 17.26
C LEU A 10 -12.10 -9.06 18.38
N ALA A 11 -13.43 -9.13 18.36
CA ALA A 11 -14.19 -9.92 19.32
C ALA A 11 -13.91 -11.44 19.25
N GLU A 12 -13.46 -11.94 18.12
CA GLU A 12 -13.03 -13.33 17.98
C GLU A 12 -11.59 -13.53 18.48
N ILE A 13 -10.73 -12.54 18.33
CA ILE A 13 -9.36 -12.56 18.86
C ILE A 13 -9.42 -12.57 20.40
N ASP A 14 -10.27 -11.73 21.00
CA ASP A 14 -10.42 -11.61 22.45
C ASP A 14 -11.14 -12.80 23.09
N ASP A 15 -11.77 -13.67 22.28
CA ASP A 15 -12.43 -14.88 22.79
C ASP A 15 -11.40 -15.98 23.08
N VAL A 16 -11.05 -16.12 24.35
CA VAL A 16 -10.07 -17.11 24.85
C VAL A 16 -10.40 -18.54 24.39
N SER A 17 -11.68 -18.86 24.18
CA SER A 17 -12.11 -20.20 23.73
C SER A 17 -11.69 -20.52 22.31
N LYS A 18 -11.37 -19.49 21.51
CA LYS A 18 -10.91 -19.61 20.12
C LYS A 18 -9.42 -19.93 20.00
N GLY A 19 -8.64 -19.72 21.05
CA GLY A 19 -7.21 -20.04 21.10
C GLY A 19 -6.32 -19.19 20.18
N TYR A 20 -6.77 -17.96 19.81
CA TYR A 20 -5.96 -17.05 19.01
C TYR A 20 -4.89 -16.34 19.82
N VAL A 21 -5.15 -16.10 21.08
CA VAL A 21 -4.20 -15.48 22.03
C VAL A 21 -3.56 -16.56 22.87
N SER A 22 -2.24 -16.57 22.93
CA SER A 22 -1.46 -17.47 23.78
C SER A 22 -1.52 -17.03 25.23
N ASP A 23 -1.07 -17.90 26.15
CA ASP A 23 -1.05 -17.61 27.61
C ASP A 23 -0.18 -16.41 28.01
N ASP A 24 0.70 -15.96 27.12
CA ASP A 24 1.59 -14.80 27.26
C ASP A 24 1.06 -13.52 26.57
N ASP A 25 -0.23 -13.45 26.28
CA ASP A 25 -0.89 -12.37 25.56
C ASP A 25 -0.35 -12.11 24.13
N THR A 26 0.21 -13.14 23.50
CA THR A 26 0.70 -13.01 22.13
C THR A 26 -0.26 -13.60 21.10
N VAL A 27 -0.33 -12.96 19.93
CA VAL A 27 -1.02 -13.46 18.74
C VAL A 27 0.03 -13.76 17.67
N VAL A 28 0.07 -15.00 17.18
CA VAL A 28 0.99 -15.39 16.11
C VAL A 28 0.28 -15.29 14.76
N ILE A 29 0.75 -14.39 13.92
CA ILE A 29 0.32 -14.30 12.53
C ILE A 29 1.37 -14.97 11.66
N ARG A 30 0.99 -16.06 10.98
CA ARG A 30 1.84 -16.75 10.02
C ARG A 30 1.41 -16.41 8.60
N CYS A 31 2.36 -15.97 7.80
CA CYS A 31 2.18 -15.75 6.37
C CYS A 31 3.06 -16.73 5.59
N ASP A 32 2.43 -17.63 4.83
CA ASP A 32 3.12 -18.54 3.91
C ASP A 32 3.04 -17.96 2.50
N VAL A 33 4.19 -17.52 1.95
CA VAL A 33 4.30 -16.94 0.61
C VAL A 33 4.90 -17.95 -0.35
N THR A 34 4.14 -18.35 -1.35
CA THR A 34 4.64 -19.19 -2.45
C THR A 34 4.84 -18.33 -3.69
N VAL A 35 6.10 -18.20 -4.12
CA VAL A 35 6.44 -17.50 -5.36
C VAL A 35 6.42 -18.50 -6.50
N HIS A 36 5.45 -18.39 -7.39
CA HIS A 36 5.42 -19.13 -8.65
C HIS A 36 6.22 -18.34 -9.69
N LYS A 37 7.31 -18.94 -10.20
CA LYS A 37 8.00 -18.39 -11.38
C LYS A 37 7.17 -18.71 -12.61
N ASP A 38 6.47 -17.73 -13.13
CA ASP A 38 5.86 -17.83 -14.45
C ASP A 38 6.94 -17.52 -15.49
N PHE A 39 7.26 -18.50 -16.33
CA PHE A 39 8.28 -18.38 -17.38
C PHE A 39 7.74 -17.71 -18.66
N SER A 40 6.54 -17.13 -18.59
CA SER A 40 6.00 -16.39 -19.74
C SER A 40 6.68 -15.03 -19.85
N PRO A 41 7.47 -14.76 -20.91
CA PRO A 41 8.11 -13.46 -21.11
C PRO A 41 7.11 -12.35 -21.53
N TYR A 42 5.82 -12.69 -21.68
CA TYR A 42 4.81 -11.81 -22.23
C TYR A 42 3.75 -11.43 -21.16
N HIS A 43 3.82 -10.19 -20.71
CA HIS A 43 2.78 -9.46 -20.01
C HIS A 43 2.18 -10.14 -18.76
N TYR A 44 2.94 -10.14 -17.66
CA TYR A 44 2.35 -10.34 -16.34
C TYR A 44 1.44 -9.16 -16.01
N ASP A 45 0.15 -9.40 -16.06
CA ASP A 45 -0.87 -8.46 -15.61
C ASP A 45 -1.26 -8.84 -14.18
N SER A 46 -0.71 -8.10 -13.21
CA SER A 46 -0.95 -8.38 -11.80
C SER A 46 -2.43 -8.27 -11.42
N ARG A 47 -3.16 -7.37 -12.06
CA ARG A 47 -4.60 -7.21 -11.82
C ARG A 47 -5.39 -8.42 -12.29
N LYS A 48 -5.10 -8.91 -13.49
CA LYS A 48 -5.76 -10.07 -14.07
C LYS A 48 -5.49 -11.33 -13.25
N GLU A 49 -4.23 -11.53 -12.83
CA GLU A 49 -3.81 -12.72 -12.10
C GLU A 49 -4.19 -12.70 -10.62
N THR A 50 -4.09 -11.53 -9.97
CA THR A 50 -4.26 -11.42 -8.52
C THR A 50 -5.45 -10.55 -8.09
N GLY A 51 -6.02 -9.78 -9.00
CA GLY A 51 -7.03 -8.75 -8.71
C GLY A 51 -6.43 -7.46 -8.12
N PHE A 52 -5.10 -7.38 -8.00
CA PHE A 52 -4.41 -6.24 -7.38
C PHE A 52 -3.41 -5.61 -8.34
N ILE A 53 -3.20 -4.31 -8.19
CA ILE A 53 -2.16 -3.58 -8.90
C ILE A 53 -0.94 -3.41 -8.00
N GLY A 54 0.25 -3.72 -8.55
CA GLY A 54 1.52 -3.48 -7.90
C GLY A 54 1.95 -2.01 -7.94
N LEU A 55 2.82 -1.62 -7.02
CA LEU A 55 3.53 -0.35 -7.05
C LEU A 55 4.96 -0.56 -7.53
N LYS A 56 5.42 0.30 -8.45
CA LYS A 56 6.79 0.25 -8.97
C LYS A 56 7.75 0.69 -7.87
N ASN A 57 8.76 -0.14 -7.58
CA ASN A 57 9.83 0.25 -6.67
C ASN A 57 10.77 1.25 -7.34
N GLN A 58 11.19 2.28 -6.59
CA GLN A 58 12.09 3.33 -7.06
C GLN A 58 13.54 3.13 -6.60
N GLY A 59 13.85 1.98 -6.00
CA GLY A 59 15.13 1.66 -5.38
C GLY A 59 14.87 1.07 -3.99
N ALA A 60 14.99 1.85 -2.92
CA ALA A 60 14.76 1.40 -1.55
C ALA A 60 13.37 1.77 -0.98
N THR A 61 12.37 2.04 -1.84
CA THR A 61 11.02 2.49 -1.42
C THR A 61 10.02 1.35 -1.13
N CYS A 62 10.50 0.12 -0.95
CA CYS A 62 9.63 -1.04 -0.69
C CYS A 62 8.79 -0.88 0.58
N TYR A 63 9.36 -0.32 1.65
CA TYR A 63 8.66 -0.02 2.91
C TYR A 63 7.48 0.96 2.69
N MET A 64 7.69 2.02 1.92
CA MET A 64 6.65 2.98 1.55
C MET A 64 5.56 2.30 0.69
N ASN A 65 5.96 1.50 -0.30
CA ASN A 65 5.02 0.78 -1.15
C ASN A 65 4.14 -0.17 -0.32
N SER A 66 4.71 -0.85 0.68
CA SER A 66 3.95 -1.74 1.58
C SER A 66 2.95 -0.95 2.42
N LEU A 67 3.35 0.21 2.96
CA LEU A 67 2.47 1.10 3.70
C LEU A 67 1.32 1.60 2.81
N LEU A 68 1.63 2.12 1.63
CA LEU A 68 0.64 2.65 0.69
C LEU A 68 -0.38 1.58 0.25
N GLN A 69 0.08 0.35 -0.01
CA GLN A 69 -0.81 -0.76 -0.31
C GLN A 69 -1.73 -1.09 0.87
N THR A 70 -1.20 -1.10 2.09
CA THR A 70 -2.00 -1.33 3.29
C THR A 70 -3.06 -0.25 3.45
N LEU A 71 -2.68 1.02 3.38
CA LEU A 71 -3.58 2.16 3.53
C LEU A 71 -4.66 2.20 2.43
N PHE A 72 -4.29 1.92 1.18
CA PHE A 72 -5.25 1.85 0.07
C PHE A 72 -6.33 0.80 0.31
N HIS A 73 -6.01 -0.33 0.94
CA HIS A 73 -6.96 -1.41 1.21
C HIS A 73 -7.84 -1.18 2.44
N ILE A 74 -7.61 -0.11 3.20
CA ILE A 74 -8.51 0.36 4.26
C ILE A 74 -9.58 1.28 3.63
N PRO A 75 -10.86 0.85 3.49
CA PRO A 75 -11.87 1.62 2.77
C PRO A 75 -12.10 3.01 3.37
N TYR A 76 -12.04 3.11 4.69
CA TYR A 76 -12.22 4.37 5.40
C TYR A 76 -11.10 5.37 5.10
N PHE A 77 -9.84 4.92 5.12
CA PHE A 77 -8.69 5.75 4.79
C PHE A 77 -8.74 6.19 3.31
N ARG A 78 -9.01 5.26 2.40
CA ARG A 78 -9.15 5.58 0.98
C ARG A 78 -10.23 6.62 0.72
N LYS A 79 -11.38 6.51 1.41
CA LYS A 79 -12.44 7.51 1.33
C LYS A 79 -11.97 8.86 1.85
N ALA A 80 -11.26 8.91 2.97
CA ALA A 80 -10.72 10.15 3.54
C ALA A 80 -9.76 10.83 2.56
N VAL A 81 -8.86 10.07 1.90
CA VAL A 81 -7.94 10.60 0.89
C VAL A 81 -8.70 11.27 -0.26
N TYR A 82 -9.76 10.66 -0.78
CA TYR A 82 -10.54 11.29 -1.86
C TYR A 82 -11.33 12.52 -1.42
N HIS A 83 -11.48 12.77 -0.12
CA HIS A 83 -12.13 13.97 0.42
C HIS A 83 -11.12 15.03 0.88
N MET A 84 -9.83 14.80 0.75
CA MET A 84 -8.82 15.82 1.06
C MET A 84 -9.04 17.03 0.14
N PRO A 85 -9.00 18.26 0.68
CA PRO A 85 -9.18 19.46 -0.13
C PRO A 85 -8.01 19.63 -1.09
N THR A 86 -8.32 19.83 -2.35
CA THR A 86 -7.38 20.17 -3.43
C THR A 86 -7.94 21.27 -4.29
N THR A 87 -7.07 22.04 -4.94
CA THR A 87 -7.45 23.16 -5.80
C THR A 87 -6.94 22.93 -7.22
N GLU A 88 -7.49 23.66 -8.19
CA GLU A 88 -7.05 23.59 -9.59
C GLU A 88 -5.61 24.07 -9.78
N SER A 89 -5.09 24.88 -8.86
CA SER A 89 -3.70 25.35 -8.88
C SER A 89 -2.70 24.35 -8.31
N ASP A 90 -3.17 23.27 -7.66
CA ASP A 90 -2.29 22.25 -7.09
C ASP A 90 -1.60 21.44 -8.19
N SER A 91 -0.35 21.09 -7.93
CA SER A 91 0.42 20.18 -8.79
C SER A 91 0.70 18.87 -8.06
N PRO A 92 0.61 17.72 -8.72
CA PRO A 92 0.96 16.43 -8.11
C PRO A 92 2.40 16.33 -7.61
N HIS A 93 3.28 17.23 -8.05
CA HIS A 93 4.68 17.27 -7.61
C HIS A 93 4.91 18.13 -6.36
N SER A 94 3.92 18.90 -5.93
CA SER A 94 4.03 19.81 -4.79
C SER A 94 2.90 19.70 -3.78
N SER A 95 1.81 19.03 -4.16
CA SER A 95 0.66 18.81 -3.29
C SER A 95 0.54 17.33 -2.92
N ILE A 96 0.82 17.01 -1.65
CA ILE A 96 0.73 15.66 -1.12
C ILE A 96 -0.70 15.10 -1.25
N PRO A 97 -1.77 15.84 -0.89
CA PRO A 97 -3.14 15.38 -1.08
C PRO A 97 -3.43 14.99 -2.53
N LEU A 98 -3.08 15.85 -3.49
CA LEU A 98 -3.33 15.60 -4.90
C LEU A 98 -2.51 14.42 -5.43
N ALA A 99 -1.23 14.31 -5.04
CA ALA A 99 -0.38 13.18 -5.42
C ALA A 99 -0.92 11.85 -4.89
N LEU A 100 -1.42 11.85 -3.64
CA LEU A 100 -1.98 10.65 -3.01
C LEU A 100 -3.32 10.25 -3.64
N GLN A 101 -4.20 11.22 -3.93
CA GLN A 101 -5.46 11.00 -4.65
C GLN A 101 -5.19 10.41 -6.05
N ALA A 102 -4.26 11.01 -6.79
CA ALA A 102 -3.88 10.54 -8.12
C ALA A 102 -3.28 9.13 -8.09
N LEU A 103 -2.45 8.83 -7.07
CA LEU A 103 -1.90 7.50 -6.86
C LEU A 103 -3.01 6.47 -6.59
N PHE A 104 -3.91 6.77 -5.65
CA PHE A 104 -5.00 5.86 -5.28
C PHE A 104 -5.97 5.63 -6.44
N TYR A 105 -6.25 6.66 -7.23
CA TYR A 105 -7.02 6.55 -8.46
C TYR A 105 -6.34 5.59 -9.46
N LYS A 106 -5.05 5.78 -9.70
CA LYS A 106 -4.27 4.89 -10.59
C LYS A 106 -4.26 3.45 -10.07
N VAL A 107 -4.06 3.23 -8.77
CA VAL A 107 -4.09 1.88 -8.17
C VAL A 107 -5.47 1.25 -8.34
N GLN A 108 -6.54 2.03 -8.30
CA GLN A 108 -7.91 1.53 -8.44
C GLN A 108 -8.25 1.17 -9.90
N PHE A 109 -7.77 1.92 -10.90
CA PHE A 109 -8.25 1.82 -12.27
C PHE A 109 -7.19 1.43 -13.31
N ALA A 110 -5.89 1.55 -13.01
CA ALA A 110 -4.84 1.18 -13.97
C ALA A 110 -4.80 -0.33 -14.23
N GLU A 111 -4.31 -0.71 -15.40
CA GLU A 111 -4.09 -2.11 -15.78
C GLU A 111 -2.70 -2.61 -15.38
N ASN A 112 -1.73 -1.70 -15.29
CA ASN A 112 -0.33 -2.01 -15.03
C ASN A 112 0.14 -1.40 -13.72
N ALA A 113 1.29 -1.90 -13.22
CA ALA A 113 1.92 -1.40 -12.00
C ALA A 113 2.13 0.13 -12.03
N VAL A 114 1.76 0.80 -10.94
CA VAL A 114 1.72 2.26 -10.81
C VAL A 114 3.01 2.79 -10.21
N ALA A 115 3.53 3.88 -10.80
CA ALA A 115 4.70 4.58 -10.25
C ALA A 115 4.30 5.52 -9.12
N THR A 116 5.17 5.63 -8.10
CA THR A 116 4.97 6.46 -6.91
C THR A 116 5.80 7.76 -6.94
N LYS A 117 6.43 8.07 -8.09
CA LYS A 117 7.34 9.21 -8.23
C LYS A 117 6.72 10.58 -7.92
N ASP A 118 5.46 10.78 -8.30
CA ASP A 118 4.78 12.05 -8.05
C ASP A 118 4.59 12.26 -6.54
N LEU A 119 4.27 11.19 -5.81
CA LEU A 119 4.12 11.24 -4.37
C LEU A 119 5.47 11.51 -3.67
N THR A 120 6.55 10.82 -4.04
CA THR A 120 7.87 11.08 -3.45
C THR A 120 8.38 12.49 -3.73
N ARG A 121 8.10 13.02 -4.93
CA ARG A 121 8.40 14.42 -5.25
C ARG A 121 7.58 15.41 -4.41
N SER A 122 6.34 15.11 -4.13
CA SER A 122 5.51 15.99 -3.27
C SER A 122 6.00 16.03 -1.82
N PHE A 123 6.76 15.04 -1.36
CA PHE A 123 7.49 15.06 -0.09
C PHE A 123 8.78 15.90 -0.14
N GLY A 124 9.19 16.34 -1.33
CA GLY A 124 10.48 17.00 -1.55
C GLY A 124 11.64 16.02 -1.70
N TRP A 125 11.35 14.72 -1.85
CA TRP A 125 12.41 13.72 -2.04
C TRP A 125 12.96 13.77 -3.46
N ASP A 126 14.28 13.78 -3.55
CA ASP A 126 14.97 13.64 -4.81
C ASP A 126 15.25 12.18 -5.19
N ALA A 127 16.00 11.97 -6.27
CA ALA A 127 16.35 10.62 -6.71
C ALA A 127 17.24 9.90 -5.69
N TYR A 128 18.09 10.64 -4.96
CA TYR A 128 18.99 10.07 -3.96
C TYR A 128 18.21 9.59 -2.73
N ASP A 129 17.23 10.38 -2.25
CA ASP A 129 16.37 10.02 -1.13
C ASP A 129 15.60 8.72 -1.40
N SER A 130 15.19 8.51 -2.66
CA SER A 130 14.50 7.28 -3.07
C SER A 130 15.37 6.02 -3.02
N PHE A 131 16.69 6.17 -2.98
CA PHE A 131 17.64 5.06 -2.79
C PHE A 131 18.04 4.85 -1.32
N MET A 132 17.75 5.82 -0.44
CA MET A 132 17.96 5.65 0.99
C MET A 132 16.76 4.94 1.62
N GLN A 133 17.06 4.05 2.56
CA GLN A 133 16.03 3.38 3.34
C GLN A 133 15.62 4.29 4.50
N HIS A 134 14.41 4.83 4.43
CA HIS A 134 13.81 5.63 5.49
C HIS A 134 12.93 4.80 6.41
N ASP A 135 12.64 5.30 7.61
CA ASP A 135 11.69 4.67 8.52
C ASP A 135 10.25 4.84 7.99
N VAL A 136 9.45 3.81 8.17
CA VAL A 136 8.00 3.84 7.84
C VAL A 136 7.29 4.97 8.59
N GLN A 137 7.73 5.30 9.82
CA GLN A 137 7.18 6.40 10.59
C GLN A 137 7.43 7.76 9.93
N GLU A 138 8.57 7.92 9.26
CA GLU A 138 8.88 9.15 8.52
C GLU A 138 7.87 9.37 7.39
N VAL A 139 7.57 8.33 6.61
CA VAL A 139 6.51 8.41 5.59
C VAL A 139 5.15 8.69 6.20
N GLY A 140 4.84 8.09 7.34
CA GLY A 140 3.61 8.33 8.07
C GLY A 140 3.40 9.79 8.49
N ASN A 141 4.49 10.54 8.73
CA ASN A 141 4.42 11.96 9.07
C ASN A 141 4.07 12.86 7.88
N TYR A 142 4.25 12.39 6.64
CA TYR A 142 3.86 13.11 5.43
C TYR A 142 2.41 12.83 5.00
N LEU A 143 1.84 11.71 5.43
CA LEU A 143 0.49 11.25 5.07
C LEU A 143 -0.55 11.64 6.11
#